data_3d20cd49f912c24a5d5d87b2b7f12414
#
_entry.id   3d20cd49f912c24a5d5d87b2b7f12414
#
_cell.length_a   1.000
_cell.length_b   1.000
_cell.length_c   1.000
_cell.angle_alpha   90.00
_cell.angle_beta   90.00
_cell.angle_gamma   90.00
#
_symmetry.space_group_name_H-M   'P 1'
#
loop_
_entity.id
_entity.type
_entity.pdbx_description
1 polymer ?
#
loop_
_entity_poly.entity_id
_entity_poly.type
_entity_poly.pdbx_seq_one_letter_code
_entity_poly.pdbx_strand_id
1 'polypeptide(L)'
;IYDCKYCQNRRSNDVPRASFTPDEVCRLTIEFYRRNYIEGLFLSSGIIQNPNVTMGLLYQTIYKLRTQYHFQGYIHVKAIPGADPELIRLTGFLADRMSINLELPTAEGLSRLAPNKHRKTILTPMRQIQNGISVSKQEVALYRHAPEFVPAGQSTQMIIGATPAVSYT
;
A
#
# COMPACT_ATOMS: atom_id res chain seq x y z
N ILE A 1 -9.27 -0.63 -13.10
CA ILE A 1 -9.93 -0.44 -11.79
C ILE A 1 -10.77 -1.66 -11.49
N TYR A 2 -10.74 -2.12 -10.22
CA TYR A 2 -11.54 -3.24 -9.74
C TYR A 2 -12.99 -2.82 -9.48
N ASP A 3 -13.88 -3.81 -9.40
CA ASP A 3 -15.31 -3.58 -9.18
C ASP A 3 -15.77 -4.02 -7.77
N CYS A 4 -15.05 -3.56 -6.75
CA CYS A 4 -15.41 -3.83 -5.36
C CYS A 4 -16.70 -3.11 -4.98
N LYS A 5 -17.75 -3.84 -4.61
CA LYS A 5 -19.10 -3.31 -4.38
C LYS A 5 -19.20 -2.23 -3.29
N TYR A 6 -18.28 -2.26 -2.33
CA TYR A 6 -18.19 -1.27 -1.26
C TYR A 6 -17.39 0.00 -1.64
N CYS A 7 -16.80 0.05 -2.84
CA CYS A 7 -15.98 1.17 -3.26
C CYS A 7 -16.78 2.15 -4.10
N GLN A 8 -16.77 3.43 -3.69
CA GLN A 8 -17.43 4.49 -4.47
C GLN A 8 -16.80 4.63 -5.86
N ASN A 9 -15.49 4.42 -5.97
CA ASN A 9 -14.74 4.52 -7.23
C ASN A 9 -14.66 3.19 -8.00
N ARG A 10 -15.54 2.22 -7.73
CA ARG A 10 -15.58 0.97 -8.48
C ARG A 10 -15.83 1.19 -9.97
N ARG A 11 -15.36 0.25 -10.79
CA ARG A 11 -15.46 0.37 -12.26
C ARG A 11 -16.90 0.59 -12.75
N SER A 12 -17.87 -0.07 -12.15
CA SER A 12 -19.29 0.01 -12.52
C SER A 12 -19.99 1.31 -12.11
N ASN A 13 -19.38 2.15 -11.28
CA ASN A 13 -19.92 3.48 -11.00
C ASN A 13 -19.49 4.47 -12.07
N ASP A 14 -20.43 5.27 -12.54
CA ASP A 14 -20.17 6.39 -13.44
C ASP A 14 -19.77 7.62 -12.63
N VAL A 15 -18.48 7.70 -12.31
CA VAL A 15 -17.88 8.82 -11.57
C VAL A 15 -16.64 9.32 -12.30
N PRO A 16 -16.39 10.64 -12.32
CA PRO A 16 -15.16 11.20 -12.89
C PRO A 16 -13.92 10.59 -12.19
N ARG A 17 -12.93 10.21 -12.97
CA ARG A 17 -11.67 9.65 -12.46
C ARG A 17 -10.49 10.39 -13.05
N ALA A 18 -9.51 10.67 -12.22
CA ALA A 18 -8.22 11.19 -12.62
C ALA A 18 -7.10 10.33 -12.05
N SER A 19 -5.95 10.37 -12.69
CA SER A 19 -4.73 9.73 -12.20
C SER A 19 -3.62 10.76 -12.17
N PHE A 20 -2.88 10.78 -11.06
CA PHE A 20 -1.65 11.56 -10.96
C PHE A 20 -0.48 10.77 -11.48
N THR A 21 0.42 11.43 -12.15
CA THR A 21 1.75 10.88 -12.45
C THR A 21 2.63 10.91 -11.19
N PRO A 22 3.67 10.08 -11.11
CA PRO A 22 4.64 10.14 -10.02
C PRO A 22 5.23 11.53 -9.79
N ASP A 23 5.50 12.28 -10.85
CA ASP A 23 6.07 13.63 -10.76
C ASP A 23 5.09 14.66 -10.18
N GLU A 24 3.81 14.55 -10.53
CA GLU A 24 2.76 15.41 -9.96
C GLU A 24 2.59 15.14 -8.46
N VAL A 25 2.55 13.86 -8.06
CA VAL A 25 2.46 13.49 -6.63
C VAL A 25 3.69 14.00 -5.87
N CYS A 26 4.90 13.80 -6.40
CA CYS A 26 6.12 14.31 -5.79
C CYS A 26 6.08 15.82 -5.60
N ARG A 27 5.72 16.56 -6.63
CA ARG A 27 5.66 18.03 -6.59
C ARG A 27 4.64 18.51 -5.56
N LEU A 28 3.42 17.96 -5.56
CA LEU A 28 2.39 18.29 -4.58
C LEU A 28 2.86 17.99 -3.15
N THR A 29 3.42 16.80 -2.92
CA THR A 29 3.92 16.39 -1.60
C THR A 29 4.97 17.36 -1.07
N ILE A 30 5.95 17.72 -1.90
CA ILE A 30 7.04 18.62 -1.50
C ILE A 30 6.52 20.04 -1.24
N GLU A 31 5.62 20.55 -2.07
CA GLU A 31 5.03 21.88 -1.87
C GLU A 31 4.23 21.97 -0.56
N PHE A 32 3.45 20.96 -0.25
CA PHE A 32 2.71 20.91 1.02
C PHE A 32 3.62 20.73 2.23
N TYR A 33 4.66 19.89 2.11
CA TYR A 33 5.64 19.66 3.15
C TYR A 33 6.45 20.91 3.48
N ARG A 34 6.94 21.63 2.47
CA ARG A 34 7.67 22.90 2.65
C ARG A 34 6.86 23.99 3.30
N ARG A 35 5.55 23.97 3.12
CA ARG A 35 4.60 24.91 3.74
C ARG A 35 4.09 24.46 5.09
N ASN A 36 4.60 23.35 5.63
CA ASN A 36 4.15 22.74 6.88
C ASN A 36 2.65 22.36 6.92
N TYR A 37 2.06 22.05 5.74
CA TYR A 37 0.68 21.56 5.67
C TYR A 37 0.57 20.08 5.93
N ILE A 38 1.66 19.33 5.71
CA ILE A 38 1.75 17.89 5.96
C ILE A 38 3.10 17.55 6.60
N GLU A 39 3.11 16.52 7.45
CA GLU A 39 4.31 15.93 8.04
C GLU A 39 4.74 14.64 7.33
N GLY A 40 3.84 14.06 6.57
CA GLY A 40 4.06 12.79 5.87
C GLY A 40 3.08 12.58 4.73
N LEU A 41 3.25 11.45 4.06
CA LEU A 41 2.45 11.03 2.91
C LEU A 41 1.84 9.66 3.15
N PHE A 42 0.51 9.55 3.05
CA PHE A 42 -0.16 8.28 2.85
C PHE A 42 -0.45 8.09 1.35
N LEU A 43 0.28 7.17 0.73
CA LEU A 43 0.19 6.91 -0.70
C LEU A 43 -0.63 5.65 -0.99
N SER A 44 -1.73 5.83 -1.71
CA SER A 44 -2.66 4.78 -2.11
C SER A 44 -3.13 5.00 -3.54
N SER A 45 -3.56 3.94 -4.21
CA SER A 45 -4.11 4.01 -5.57
C SER A 45 -5.24 2.98 -5.77
N GLY A 46 -6.15 3.28 -6.67
CA GLY A 46 -6.91 2.25 -7.35
C GLY A 46 -6.01 1.48 -8.33
N ILE A 47 -6.46 0.32 -8.80
CA ILE A 47 -5.68 -0.46 -9.78
C ILE A 47 -5.73 0.22 -11.15
N ILE A 48 -4.56 0.65 -11.63
CA ILE A 48 -4.36 1.22 -12.96
C ILE A 48 -3.81 0.08 -13.84
N GLN A 49 -4.51 -0.29 -14.90
CA GLN A 49 -4.20 -1.41 -15.77
C GLN A 49 -4.11 -2.76 -15.01
N ASN A 50 -3.02 -3.01 -14.29
CA ASN A 50 -2.78 -4.22 -13.51
C ASN A 50 -2.02 -3.92 -12.19
N PRO A 51 -1.91 -4.90 -11.28
CA PRO A 51 -1.22 -4.71 -10.01
C PRO A 51 0.25 -4.28 -10.13
N ASN A 52 1.00 -4.83 -11.09
CA ASN A 52 2.42 -4.53 -11.26
C ASN A 52 2.65 -3.10 -11.74
N VAL A 53 1.88 -2.65 -12.74
CA VAL A 53 1.94 -1.26 -13.22
C VAL A 53 1.62 -0.30 -12.08
N THR A 54 0.56 -0.58 -11.33
CA THR A 54 0.14 0.28 -10.22
C THR A 54 1.19 0.33 -9.12
N MET A 55 1.71 -0.82 -8.70
CA MET A 55 2.76 -0.89 -7.68
C MET A 55 4.06 -0.21 -8.15
N GLY A 56 4.40 -0.36 -9.43
CA GLY A 56 5.54 0.31 -10.05
C GLY A 56 5.43 1.83 -10.00
N LEU A 57 4.25 2.40 -10.24
CA LEU A 57 4.01 3.85 -10.12
C LEU A 57 4.14 4.33 -8.66
N LEU A 58 3.61 3.56 -7.70
CA LEU A 58 3.79 3.86 -6.27
C LEU A 58 5.26 3.82 -5.89
N TYR A 59 6.00 2.78 -6.29
CA TYR A 59 7.44 2.67 -6.06
C TYR A 59 8.20 3.85 -6.65
N GLN A 60 7.96 4.18 -7.93
CA GLN A 60 8.62 5.33 -8.59
C GLN A 60 8.38 6.63 -7.84
N THR A 61 7.16 6.84 -7.35
CA THR A 61 6.81 8.04 -6.58
C THR A 61 7.68 8.16 -5.32
N ILE A 62 7.70 7.11 -4.49
CA ILE A 62 8.46 7.17 -3.23
C ILE A 62 9.96 7.13 -3.46
N TYR A 63 10.43 6.43 -4.50
CA TYR A 63 11.83 6.46 -4.89
C TYR A 63 12.28 7.88 -5.24
N LYS A 64 11.52 8.59 -6.09
CA LYS A 64 11.82 10.00 -6.41
C LYS A 64 11.76 10.89 -5.17
N LEU A 65 10.75 10.73 -4.32
CA LEU A 65 10.66 11.50 -3.07
C LEU A 65 11.89 11.32 -2.19
N ARG A 66 12.36 10.09 -1.99
CA ARG A 66 13.53 9.81 -1.15
C ARG A 66 14.85 10.24 -1.79
N THR A 67 15.05 9.95 -3.10
CA THR A 67 16.35 10.12 -3.75
C THR A 67 16.54 11.47 -4.44
N GLN A 68 15.50 12.02 -5.07
CA GLN A 68 15.59 13.27 -5.83
C GLN A 68 15.17 14.50 -5.01
N TYR A 69 14.11 14.34 -4.23
CA TYR A 69 13.55 15.43 -3.41
C TYR A 69 14.04 15.42 -1.97
N HIS A 70 14.77 14.39 -1.55
CA HIS A 70 15.27 14.21 -0.18
C HIS A 70 14.19 14.40 0.89
N PHE A 71 12.97 13.91 0.58
CA PHE A 71 11.83 13.99 1.49
C PHE A 71 12.09 13.15 2.74
N GLN A 72 12.10 13.80 3.91
CA GLN A 72 12.35 13.17 5.21
C GLN A 72 11.07 12.89 6.01
N GLY A 73 9.91 13.31 5.49
CA GLY A 73 8.63 13.05 6.12
C GLY A 73 8.25 11.57 6.13
N TYR A 74 7.32 11.21 6.99
CA TYR A 74 6.78 9.85 7.10
C TYR A 74 6.09 9.41 5.81
N ILE A 75 6.38 8.19 5.35
CA ILE A 75 5.72 7.59 4.18
C ILE A 75 5.01 6.29 4.56
N HIS A 76 3.70 6.28 4.41
CA HIS A 76 2.87 5.08 4.48
C HIS A 76 2.38 4.70 3.08
N VAL A 77 2.73 3.53 2.61
CA VAL A 77 2.31 3.02 1.29
C VAL A 77 1.30 1.90 1.44
N LYS A 78 0.20 2.01 0.72
CA LYS A 78 -0.76 0.91 0.56
C LYS A 78 -0.31 0.01 -0.58
N ALA A 79 0.29 -1.13 -0.24
CA ALA A 79 0.75 -2.10 -1.22
C ALA A 79 -0.42 -2.73 -2.00
N ILE A 80 -0.15 -3.07 -3.25
CA ILE A 80 -1.16 -3.59 -4.17
C ILE A 80 -1.19 -5.13 -4.10
N PRO A 81 -2.33 -5.73 -3.71
CA PRO A 81 -2.48 -7.18 -3.72
C PRO A 81 -2.24 -7.78 -5.11
N GLY A 82 -1.40 -8.82 -5.17
CA GLY A 82 -1.05 -9.49 -6.43
C GLY A 82 0.03 -8.80 -7.26
N ALA A 83 0.66 -7.75 -6.73
CA ALA A 83 1.85 -7.16 -7.35
C ALA A 83 3.08 -8.06 -7.17
N ASP A 84 4.07 -7.83 -8.03
CA ASP A 84 5.36 -8.52 -7.98
C ASP A 84 6.00 -8.39 -6.59
N PRO A 85 6.43 -9.51 -5.98
CA PRO A 85 7.08 -9.51 -4.68
C PRO A 85 8.32 -8.61 -4.60
N GLU A 86 9.08 -8.48 -5.69
CA GLU A 86 10.26 -7.62 -5.73
C GLU A 86 9.90 -6.14 -5.66
N LEU A 87 8.84 -5.70 -6.35
CA LEU A 87 8.33 -4.33 -6.23
C LEU A 87 7.88 -4.01 -4.80
N ILE A 88 7.23 -4.96 -4.13
CA ILE A 88 6.83 -4.82 -2.73
C ILE A 88 8.05 -4.71 -1.82
N ARG A 89 9.08 -5.54 -2.05
CA ARG A 89 10.34 -5.52 -1.30
C ARG A 89 11.06 -4.19 -1.45
N LEU A 90 11.28 -3.73 -2.68
CA LEU A 90 11.95 -2.46 -2.96
C LEU A 90 11.20 -1.28 -2.34
N THR A 91 9.87 -1.30 -2.40
CA THR A 91 9.02 -0.28 -1.76
C THR A 91 9.20 -0.25 -0.25
N GLY A 92 9.34 -1.42 0.38
CA GLY A 92 9.47 -1.54 1.84
C GLY A 92 10.75 -0.92 2.41
N PHE A 93 11.82 -0.82 1.64
CA PHE A 93 13.04 -0.11 2.05
C PHE A 93 12.94 1.41 1.96
N LEU A 94 11.92 1.93 1.32
CA LEU A 94 11.71 3.37 1.14
C LEU A 94 10.54 3.92 1.96
N ALA A 95 9.66 3.04 2.42
CA ALA A 95 8.47 3.37 3.20
C ALA A 95 8.69 3.13 4.69
N ASP A 96 8.15 4.00 5.53
CA ASP A 96 8.16 3.78 6.98
C ASP A 96 7.12 2.75 7.39
N ARG A 97 5.96 2.73 6.73
CA ARG A 97 4.88 1.76 6.96
C ARG A 97 4.31 1.26 5.65
N MET A 98 3.92 -0.01 5.64
CA MET A 98 3.12 -0.57 4.55
C MET A 98 1.80 -1.13 5.08
N SER A 99 0.75 -1.09 4.25
CA SER A 99 -0.52 -1.73 4.56
C SER A 99 -1.06 -2.50 3.37
N ILE A 100 -1.78 -3.58 3.66
CA ILE A 100 -2.58 -4.33 2.69
C ILE A 100 -3.92 -4.61 3.36
N ASN A 101 -5.00 -4.19 2.72
CA ASN A 101 -6.34 -4.38 3.28
C ASN A 101 -6.82 -5.82 3.13
N LEU A 102 -7.22 -6.45 4.24
CA LEU A 102 -7.94 -7.72 4.24
C LEU A 102 -9.34 -7.57 3.64
N GLU A 103 -9.93 -6.40 3.79
CA GLU A 103 -11.27 -5.99 3.35
C GLU A 103 -12.38 -6.76 4.08
N LEU A 104 -12.44 -8.08 3.96
CA LEU A 104 -13.52 -8.91 4.49
C LEU A 104 -12.97 -10.13 5.24
N PRO A 105 -13.66 -10.60 6.29
CA PRO A 105 -13.15 -11.68 7.14
C PRO A 105 -13.14 -13.04 6.45
N THR A 106 -14.05 -13.26 5.48
CA THR A 106 -14.22 -14.57 4.81
C THR A 106 -13.89 -14.53 3.32
N ALA A 107 -13.47 -15.66 2.77
CA ALA A 107 -13.25 -15.82 1.33
C ALA A 107 -14.54 -15.65 0.52
N GLU A 108 -15.66 -16.12 1.06
CA GLU A 108 -16.97 -15.99 0.44
C GLU A 108 -17.41 -14.52 0.38
N GLY A 109 -17.33 -13.80 1.50
CA GLY A 109 -17.61 -12.37 1.55
C GLY A 109 -16.72 -11.59 0.55
N LEU A 110 -15.44 -11.94 0.49
CA LEU A 110 -14.51 -11.32 -0.45
C LEU A 110 -14.90 -11.57 -1.91
N SER A 111 -15.22 -12.82 -2.29
CA SER A 111 -15.63 -13.14 -3.66
C SER A 111 -16.94 -12.46 -4.06
N ARG A 112 -17.87 -12.30 -3.11
CA ARG A 112 -19.17 -11.65 -3.33
C ARG A 112 -19.05 -10.13 -3.48
N LEU A 113 -18.23 -9.48 -2.65
CA LEU A 113 -18.17 -8.02 -2.57
C LEU A 113 -16.95 -7.42 -3.27
N ALA A 114 -15.91 -8.20 -3.50
CA ALA A 114 -14.68 -7.79 -4.19
C ALA A 114 -14.20 -8.88 -5.16
N PRO A 115 -14.93 -9.16 -6.25
CA PRO A 115 -14.71 -10.33 -7.12
C PRO A 115 -13.33 -10.38 -7.77
N ASN A 116 -12.63 -9.25 -7.85
CA ASN A 116 -11.27 -9.17 -8.38
C ASN A 116 -10.17 -9.43 -7.33
N LYS A 117 -10.55 -9.69 -6.08
CA LYS A 117 -9.60 -9.93 -4.97
C LYS A 117 -9.74 -11.36 -4.45
N HIS A 118 -8.60 -11.97 -4.11
CA HIS A 118 -8.55 -13.30 -3.53
C HIS A 118 -7.71 -13.29 -2.26
N ARG A 119 -8.08 -14.10 -1.25
CA ARG A 119 -7.34 -14.18 0.02
C ARG A 119 -5.85 -14.47 -0.19
N LYS A 120 -5.51 -15.38 -1.10
CA LYS A 120 -4.11 -15.71 -1.39
C LYS A 120 -3.32 -14.48 -1.85
N THR A 121 -3.88 -13.68 -2.78
CA THR A 121 -3.20 -12.48 -3.30
C THR A 121 -3.06 -11.37 -2.26
N ILE A 122 -3.85 -11.40 -1.19
CA ILE A 122 -3.76 -10.47 -0.06
C ILE A 122 -2.78 -11.00 1.00
N LEU A 123 -2.94 -12.26 1.44
CA LEU A 123 -2.17 -12.81 2.56
C LEU A 123 -0.71 -13.09 2.19
N THR A 124 -0.42 -13.46 0.94
CA THR A 124 0.97 -13.73 0.49
C THR A 124 1.87 -12.50 0.67
N PRO A 125 1.55 -11.31 0.13
CA PRO A 125 2.38 -10.14 0.35
C PRO A 125 2.35 -9.64 1.80
N MET A 126 1.27 -9.85 2.56
CA MET A 126 1.28 -9.54 4.00
C MET A 126 2.32 -10.36 4.75
N ARG A 127 2.42 -11.67 4.47
CA ARG A 127 3.44 -12.54 5.06
C ARG A 127 4.85 -12.14 4.62
N GLN A 128 5.01 -11.78 3.34
CA GLN A 128 6.28 -11.30 2.82
C GLN A 128 6.76 -10.05 3.58
N ILE A 129 5.89 -9.06 3.75
CA ILE A 129 6.20 -7.83 4.49
C ILE A 129 6.55 -8.17 5.95
N GLN A 130 5.77 -9.02 6.61
CA GLN A 130 6.03 -9.44 7.99
C GLN A 130 7.39 -10.13 8.14
N ASN A 131 7.72 -11.03 7.21
CA ASN A 131 9.02 -11.69 7.20
C ASN A 131 10.16 -10.69 6.98
N GLY A 132 10.01 -9.77 6.02
CA GLY A 132 10.98 -8.70 5.78
C GLY A 132 11.23 -7.82 7.00
N ILE A 133 10.17 -7.44 7.74
CA ILE A 133 10.28 -6.69 9.00
C ILE A 133 11.07 -7.52 10.05
N SER A 134 10.79 -8.82 10.16
CA SER A 134 11.46 -9.68 11.13
C SER A 134 12.95 -9.83 10.81
N VAL A 135 13.30 -10.04 9.55
CA VAL A 135 14.69 -10.12 9.08
C VAL A 135 15.41 -8.79 9.30
N SER A 136 14.82 -7.68 8.88
CA SER A 136 15.41 -6.34 9.04
C SER A 136 15.69 -6.00 10.51
N LYS A 137 14.79 -6.34 11.44
CA LYS A 137 15.02 -6.15 12.87
C LYS A 137 16.24 -6.92 13.39
N GLN A 138 16.47 -8.13 12.89
CA GLN A 138 17.65 -8.93 13.23
C GLN A 138 18.93 -8.33 12.65
N GLU A 139 18.88 -7.91 11.38
CA GLU A 139 20.01 -7.29 10.69
C GLU A 139 20.43 -5.97 11.34
N VAL A 140 19.47 -5.10 11.66
CA VAL A 140 19.73 -3.82 12.35
C VAL A 140 20.32 -4.03 13.75
N ALA A 141 19.92 -5.10 14.44
CA ALA A 141 20.49 -5.44 15.74
C ALA A 141 21.95 -5.91 15.65
N LEU A 142 22.35 -6.52 14.51
CA LEU A 142 23.70 -7.04 14.29
C LEU A 142 24.62 -6.04 13.57
N TYR A 143 24.07 -5.26 12.66
CA TYR A 143 24.82 -4.38 11.74
C TYR A 143 24.33 -2.92 11.84
N ARG A 144 25.18 -2.05 12.32
CA ARG A 144 24.89 -0.63 12.59
C ARG A 144 24.31 0.15 11.38
N HIS A 145 24.62 -0.26 10.17
CA HIS A 145 24.22 0.41 8.93
C HIS A 145 23.32 -0.46 8.05
N ALA A 146 22.71 -1.50 8.60
CA ALA A 146 21.73 -2.29 7.86
C ALA A 146 20.53 -1.41 7.49
N PRO A 147 20.04 -1.51 6.24
CA PRO A 147 18.86 -0.74 5.83
C PRO A 147 17.61 -1.23 6.57
N GLU A 148 16.83 -0.30 7.07
CA GLU A 148 15.56 -0.61 7.71
C GLU A 148 14.49 -0.94 6.67
N PHE A 149 13.73 -1.98 6.92
CA PHE A 149 12.59 -2.38 6.10
C PHE A 149 11.29 -2.15 6.88
N VAL A 150 10.45 -1.23 6.40
CA VAL A 150 9.15 -0.88 6.99
C VAL A 150 9.24 -0.71 8.52
N PRO A 151 10.10 0.21 9.02
CA PRO A 151 10.41 0.31 10.45
C PRO A 151 9.19 0.58 11.34
N ALA A 152 8.20 1.30 10.85
CA ALA A 152 6.94 1.54 11.58
C ALA A 152 5.91 0.40 11.43
N GLY A 153 6.30 -0.70 10.77
CA GLY A 153 5.53 -1.94 10.72
C GLY A 153 4.43 -1.97 9.66
N GLN A 154 3.68 -3.06 9.70
CA GLN A 154 2.56 -3.33 8.79
C GLN A 154 1.22 -3.07 9.46
N SER A 155 0.24 -2.61 8.68
CA SER A 155 -1.16 -2.49 9.10
C SER A 155 -2.12 -3.09 8.07
N THR A 156 -3.35 -3.31 8.49
CA THR A 156 -4.44 -3.79 7.63
C THR A 156 -5.74 -3.07 7.98
N GLN A 157 -6.70 -3.16 7.07
CA GLN A 157 -8.06 -2.67 7.27
C GLN A 157 -9.05 -3.79 6.91
N MET A 158 -10.10 -3.90 7.70
CA MET A 158 -11.21 -4.82 7.47
C MET A 158 -12.54 -4.10 7.65
N ILE A 159 -13.52 -4.45 6.81
CA ILE A 159 -14.87 -3.91 6.87
C ILE A 159 -15.70 -4.83 7.75
N ILE A 160 -16.25 -4.29 8.84
CA ILE A 160 -17.10 -5.01 9.78
C ILE A 160 -18.58 -4.76 9.44
N GLY A 161 -19.41 -5.79 9.53
CA GLY A 161 -20.85 -5.69 9.30
C GLY A 161 -21.29 -5.68 7.83
N ALA A 162 -20.38 -5.82 6.87
CA ALA A 162 -20.71 -5.87 5.44
C ALA A 162 -21.31 -7.23 5.02
N THR A 163 -21.14 -8.26 5.81
CA THR A 163 -21.71 -9.60 5.62
C THR A 163 -22.15 -10.18 6.97
N PRO A 164 -23.11 -11.16 7.00
CA PRO A 164 -23.50 -11.83 8.23
C PRO A 164 -22.36 -12.59 8.92
N ALA A 165 -21.33 -12.94 8.19
CA ALA A 165 -20.13 -13.61 8.70
C ALA A 165 -19.23 -12.60 9.44
N VAL A 166 -19.68 -12.13 10.57
CA VAL A 166 -18.87 -11.37 11.51
C VAL A 166 -18.42 -12.35 12.59
N SER A 167 -17.15 -12.68 12.60
CA SER A 167 -16.57 -13.43 13.71
C SER A 167 -16.47 -12.48 14.91
N TYR A 168 -17.37 -12.64 15.86
CA TYR A 168 -17.23 -12.12 17.23
C TYR A 168 -16.53 -13.22 18.07
N THR A 169 -15.31 -13.51 17.76
CA THR A 169 -14.45 -14.36 18.61
C THR A 169 -13.14 -13.68 18.85
#